data_2ade52adbda0118848aeb1e5bd7e3a78
#
_entry.id   2ade52adbda0118848aeb1e5bd7e3a78
#
_cell.length_a   1.000
_cell.length_b   1.000
_cell.length_c   1.000
_cell.angle_alpha   90.00
_cell.angle_beta   90.00
_cell.angle_gamma   90.00
#
_symmetry.space_group_name_H-M   'P 1'
#
loop_
_entity.id
_entity.type
_entity.pdbx_description
1 polymer ?
#
loop_
_entity_poly.entity_id
_entity_poly.type
_entity_poly.pdbx_seq_one_letter_code
_entity_poly.pdbx_strand_id
1 'polypeptide(L)'
;GDKNKLTHFIETLQPVFRSRTAYITKNMEKRGGGILAIDLVDKTTELANYYQLHATFDTKDSMGANFINSCLEEFANVLREEVEKFDDFSATEKESLQVIMSILSNYVPNCLVRAEVSCKVADLKTKEIENPLEFAQKFVQAVRIAEIETYRAVTHNKGIMNGVDAVVLATGNDFRAIEAGVHAFAAKDGM
;
A
#
# COMPACT_ATOMS: atom_id res chain seq x y z
N GLY A 1 -16.48 8.69 21.83
CA GLY A 1 -17.02 7.38 22.17
C GLY A 1 -16.06 6.55 23.03
N ASP A 2 -16.55 5.53 23.69
CA ASP A 2 -15.71 4.64 24.49
C ASP A 2 -14.91 3.71 23.58
N LYS A 3 -13.57 3.87 23.58
CA LYS A 3 -12.64 3.05 22.78
C LYS A 3 -12.79 1.56 23.08
N ASN A 4 -13.01 1.18 24.36
CA ASN A 4 -13.11 -0.23 24.73
C ASN A 4 -14.37 -0.87 24.14
N LYS A 5 -15.49 -0.15 24.14
CA LYS A 5 -16.72 -0.62 23.47
C LYS A 5 -16.53 -0.77 21.96
N LEU A 6 -15.86 0.20 21.31
CA LEU A 6 -15.58 0.11 19.88
C LEU A 6 -14.66 -1.07 19.56
N THR A 7 -13.61 -1.28 20.37
CA THR A 7 -12.72 -2.44 20.21
C THR A 7 -13.50 -3.74 20.33
N HIS A 8 -14.31 -3.89 21.38
CA HIS A 8 -15.13 -5.07 21.58
C HIS A 8 -16.11 -5.29 20.42
N PHE A 9 -16.77 -4.23 19.95
CA PHE A 9 -17.63 -4.29 18.77
C PHE A 9 -16.91 -4.86 17.55
N ILE A 10 -15.73 -4.31 17.21
CA ILE A 10 -14.94 -4.78 16.06
C ILE A 10 -14.48 -6.24 16.23
N GLU A 11 -14.12 -6.65 17.46
CA GLU A 11 -13.76 -8.04 17.76
C GLU A 11 -14.94 -8.99 17.50
N THR A 12 -16.15 -8.62 17.89
CA THR A 12 -17.35 -9.44 17.63
C THR A 12 -17.68 -9.55 16.14
N LEU A 13 -17.27 -8.58 15.33
CA LEU A 13 -17.50 -8.56 13.89
C LEU A 13 -16.48 -9.36 13.05
N GLN A 14 -15.37 -9.81 13.63
CA GLN A 14 -14.35 -10.56 12.90
C GLN A 14 -14.90 -11.75 12.09
N PRO A 15 -15.73 -12.64 12.65
CA PRO A 15 -16.33 -13.74 11.91
C PRO A 15 -17.36 -13.25 10.88
N VAL A 16 -18.07 -12.14 11.16
CA VAL A 16 -19.08 -11.56 10.26
C VAL A 16 -18.39 -10.99 9.02
N PHE A 17 -17.32 -10.23 9.17
CA PHE A 17 -16.52 -9.70 8.07
C PHE A 17 -16.06 -10.82 7.11
N ARG A 18 -15.49 -11.88 7.66
CA ARG A 18 -15.02 -13.03 6.86
C ARG A 18 -16.16 -13.77 6.18
N SER A 19 -17.26 -14.01 6.88
CA SER A 19 -18.43 -14.67 6.31
C SER A 19 -19.06 -13.87 5.18
N ARG A 20 -19.24 -12.57 5.38
CA ARG A 20 -19.86 -11.66 4.40
C ARG A 20 -19.01 -11.48 3.15
N THR A 21 -17.68 -11.53 3.28
CA THR A 21 -16.76 -11.41 2.14
C THR A 21 -16.40 -12.74 1.50
N ALA A 22 -16.88 -13.88 1.99
CA ALA A 22 -16.51 -15.21 1.50
C ALA A 22 -16.75 -15.41 -0.01
N TYR A 23 -17.81 -14.82 -0.56
CA TYR A 23 -18.09 -14.88 -2.01
C TYR A 23 -17.08 -14.07 -2.83
N ILE A 24 -16.49 -12.99 -2.27
CA ILE A 24 -15.47 -12.15 -2.89
C ILE A 24 -14.10 -12.85 -2.79
N THR A 25 -13.77 -13.40 -1.60
CA THR A 25 -12.45 -13.97 -1.30
C THR A 25 -12.22 -15.35 -1.92
N LYS A 26 -13.28 -16.09 -2.24
CA LYS A 26 -13.27 -17.48 -2.72
C LYS A 26 -12.19 -17.79 -3.76
N ASN A 27 -12.03 -16.94 -4.77
CA ASN A 27 -11.07 -17.18 -5.86
C ASN A 27 -9.64 -16.84 -5.45
N MET A 28 -9.47 -15.86 -4.55
CA MET A 28 -8.17 -15.50 -4.00
C MET A 28 -7.68 -16.58 -3.02
N GLU A 29 -8.57 -17.08 -2.18
CA GLU A 29 -8.29 -18.16 -1.21
C GLU A 29 -7.90 -19.47 -1.91
N LYS A 30 -8.55 -19.81 -3.04
CA LYS A 30 -8.15 -20.98 -3.85
C LYS A 30 -6.71 -20.87 -4.36
N ARG A 31 -6.17 -19.67 -4.53
CA ARG A 31 -4.79 -19.42 -4.90
C ARG A 31 -3.85 -19.30 -3.70
N GLY A 32 -4.38 -19.47 -2.48
CA GLY A 32 -3.64 -19.40 -1.22
C GLY A 32 -3.46 -17.98 -0.69
N GLY A 33 -4.18 -16.99 -1.22
CA GLY A 33 -4.24 -15.62 -0.72
C GLY A 33 -5.48 -15.34 0.13
N GLY A 34 -5.92 -14.10 0.22
CA GLY A 34 -7.12 -13.67 0.94
C GLY A 34 -6.84 -12.65 2.04
N ILE A 35 -7.78 -12.54 2.98
CA ILE A 35 -7.69 -11.61 4.13
C ILE A 35 -6.75 -12.19 5.19
N LEU A 36 -5.67 -11.47 5.50
CA LEU A 36 -4.70 -11.86 6.53
C LEU A 36 -5.16 -11.38 7.92
N ALA A 37 -5.39 -10.09 8.08
CA ALA A 37 -5.79 -9.48 9.34
C ALA A 37 -6.81 -8.36 9.13
N ILE A 38 -7.58 -8.06 10.17
CA ILE A 38 -8.51 -6.92 10.24
C ILE A 38 -8.35 -6.33 11.64
N ASP A 39 -7.77 -5.14 11.76
CA ASP A 39 -7.38 -4.54 13.02
C ASP A 39 -8.02 -3.15 13.19
N LEU A 40 -8.44 -2.81 14.41
CA LEU A 40 -8.84 -1.45 14.75
C LEU A 40 -7.61 -0.64 15.16
N VAL A 41 -7.31 0.41 14.42
CA VAL A 41 -6.22 1.34 14.71
C VAL A 41 -6.79 2.64 15.27
N ASP A 42 -6.33 2.99 16.48
CA ASP A 42 -6.69 4.24 17.12
C ASP A 42 -5.82 5.39 16.58
N LYS A 43 -6.47 6.39 16.00
CA LYS A 43 -5.87 7.61 15.46
C LYS A 43 -6.37 8.87 16.17
N THR A 44 -6.88 8.72 17.37
CA THR A 44 -7.48 9.84 18.13
C THR A 44 -6.47 10.87 18.60
N THR A 45 -5.18 10.54 18.63
CA THR A 45 -4.09 11.48 18.90
C THR A 45 -3.83 12.43 17.73
N GLU A 46 -4.06 11.97 16.49
CA GLU A 46 -3.88 12.76 15.27
C GLU A 46 -5.14 13.54 14.89
N LEU A 47 -6.30 12.90 15.06
CA LEU A 47 -7.60 13.50 14.77
C LEU A 47 -8.65 12.98 15.75
N ALA A 48 -9.31 13.89 16.50
CA ALA A 48 -10.30 13.53 17.49
C ALA A 48 -11.43 12.64 16.91
N ASN A 49 -11.75 11.57 17.63
CA ASN A 49 -12.75 10.55 17.26
C ASN A 49 -12.45 9.79 15.96
N TYR A 50 -11.22 9.77 15.51
CA TYR A 50 -10.82 9.07 14.31
C TYR A 50 -10.22 7.69 14.62
N TYR A 51 -10.77 6.67 13.98
CA TYR A 51 -10.30 5.28 14.00
C TYR A 51 -10.20 4.76 12.57
N GLN A 52 -9.33 3.79 12.37
CA GLN A 52 -9.20 3.06 11.10
C GLN A 52 -9.48 1.58 11.32
N LEU A 53 -10.32 0.99 10.49
CA LEU A 53 -10.37 -0.46 10.32
C LEU A 53 -9.33 -0.83 9.27
N HIS A 54 -8.17 -1.30 9.72
CA HIS A 54 -7.03 -1.63 8.87
C HIS A 54 -7.08 -3.10 8.51
N ALA A 55 -7.26 -3.40 7.22
CA ALA A 55 -7.26 -4.77 6.73
C ALA A 55 -6.03 -5.04 5.86
N THR A 56 -5.40 -6.18 6.07
CA THR A 56 -4.26 -6.67 5.28
C THR A 56 -4.65 -7.88 4.46
N PHE A 57 -4.14 -7.93 3.23
CA PHE A 57 -4.49 -8.95 2.26
C PHE A 57 -3.25 -9.56 1.63
N ASP A 58 -3.32 -10.85 1.29
CA ASP A 58 -2.39 -11.50 0.38
C ASP A 58 -3.06 -11.65 -0.98
N THR A 59 -2.59 -10.94 -1.97
CA THR A 59 -3.14 -10.93 -3.33
C THR A 59 -2.35 -11.79 -4.31
N LYS A 60 -1.33 -12.53 -3.81
CA LYS A 60 -0.45 -13.37 -4.63
C LYS A 60 0.16 -12.58 -5.79
N ASP A 61 0.00 -13.06 -7.01
CA ASP A 61 0.59 -12.47 -8.23
C ASP A 61 -0.23 -11.31 -8.80
N SER A 62 -1.30 -10.88 -8.11
CA SER A 62 -2.15 -9.80 -8.60
C SER A 62 -1.99 -8.53 -7.77
N MET A 63 -2.19 -7.36 -8.38
CA MET A 63 -2.31 -6.09 -7.67
C MET A 63 -3.50 -6.10 -6.71
N GLY A 64 -4.61 -6.76 -7.09
CA GLY A 64 -5.75 -7.03 -6.22
C GLY A 64 -6.64 -5.84 -5.88
N ALA A 65 -6.49 -4.68 -6.51
CA ALA A 65 -7.17 -3.44 -6.14
C ALA A 65 -8.70 -3.58 -6.07
N ASN A 66 -9.33 -4.13 -7.12
CA ASN A 66 -10.79 -4.33 -7.14
C ASN A 66 -11.23 -5.33 -6.07
N PHE A 67 -10.49 -6.42 -5.89
CA PHE A 67 -10.74 -7.42 -4.86
C PHE A 67 -10.71 -6.81 -3.46
N ILE A 68 -9.66 -6.03 -3.15
CA ILE A 68 -9.51 -5.37 -1.86
C ILE A 68 -10.64 -4.36 -1.63
N ASN A 69 -10.91 -3.47 -2.59
CA ASN A 69 -11.96 -2.47 -2.46
C ASN A 69 -13.35 -3.10 -2.25
N SER A 70 -13.67 -4.18 -2.97
CA SER A 70 -14.93 -4.90 -2.76
C SER A 70 -15.05 -5.49 -1.36
N CYS A 71 -13.95 -6.01 -0.78
CA CYS A 71 -13.94 -6.46 0.62
C CYS A 71 -14.14 -5.29 1.60
N LEU A 72 -13.46 -4.17 1.38
CA LEU A 72 -13.55 -3.00 2.24
C LEU A 72 -14.95 -2.35 2.20
N GLU A 73 -15.58 -2.30 1.04
CA GLU A 73 -16.97 -1.84 0.88
C GLU A 73 -17.94 -2.75 1.64
N GLU A 74 -17.74 -4.06 1.57
CA GLU A 74 -18.57 -5.01 2.33
C GLU A 74 -18.33 -4.89 3.83
N PHE A 75 -17.11 -4.63 4.29
CA PHE A 75 -16.86 -4.32 5.71
C PHE A 75 -17.60 -3.06 6.16
N ALA A 76 -17.65 -2.03 5.31
CA ALA A 76 -18.42 -0.83 5.60
C ALA A 76 -19.93 -1.11 5.71
N ASN A 77 -20.48 -2.00 4.88
CA ASN A 77 -21.88 -2.44 4.96
C ASN A 77 -22.13 -3.19 6.26
N VAL A 78 -21.26 -4.14 6.63
CA VAL A 78 -21.36 -4.87 7.89
C VAL A 78 -21.35 -3.91 9.09
N LEU A 79 -20.44 -2.93 9.11
CA LEU A 79 -20.40 -1.93 10.19
C LEU A 79 -21.71 -1.18 10.33
N ARG A 80 -22.29 -0.71 9.22
CA ARG A 80 -23.57 0.03 9.23
C ARG A 80 -24.76 -0.81 9.69
N GLU A 81 -24.77 -2.10 9.31
CA GLU A 81 -25.85 -3.03 9.66
C GLU A 81 -25.76 -3.51 11.12
N GLU A 82 -24.55 -3.81 11.59
CA GLU A 82 -24.34 -4.42 12.90
C GLU A 82 -24.28 -3.40 14.04
N VAL A 83 -23.93 -2.12 13.76
CA VAL A 83 -23.94 -1.08 14.80
C VAL A 83 -25.34 -0.90 15.41
N GLU A 84 -26.40 -1.03 14.61
CA GLU A 84 -27.79 -0.91 15.07
C GLU A 84 -28.18 -2.04 16.05
N LYS A 85 -27.57 -3.21 15.91
CA LYS A 85 -27.85 -4.41 16.67
C LYS A 85 -26.97 -4.57 17.92
N PHE A 86 -25.96 -3.73 18.08
CA PHE A 86 -25.01 -3.88 19.19
C PHE A 86 -25.55 -3.21 20.46
N ASP A 87 -25.91 -4.01 21.46
CA ASP A 87 -26.62 -3.57 22.66
C ASP A 87 -25.79 -2.69 23.59
N ASP A 88 -24.44 -2.81 23.57
CA ASP A 88 -23.55 -2.02 24.43
C ASP A 88 -23.42 -0.55 23.99
N PHE A 89 -23.84 -0.21 22.77
CA PHE A 89 -23.91 1.17 22.30
C PHE A 89 -25.23 1.84 22.66
N SER A 90 -25.12 3.04 23.24
CA SER A 90 -26.27 3.94 23.35
C SER A 90 -26.74 4.44 21.99
N ALA A 91 -27.96 4.96 21.92
CA ALA A 91 -28.48 5.52 20.66
C ALA A 91 -27.56 6.61 20.08
N THR A 92 -27.02 7.49 20.93
CA THR A 92 -26.07 8.54 20.52
C THR A 92 -24.76 7.97 19.99
N GLU A 93 -24.24 6.88 20.58
CA GLU A 93 -23.03 6.22 20.09
C GLU A 93 -23.26 5.56 18.73
N LYS A 94 -24.42 4.91 18.53
CA LYS A 94 -24.80 4.34 17.23
C LYS A 94 -24.88 5.40 16.13
N GLU A 95 -25.57 6.52 16.39
CA GLU A 95 -25.67 7.64 15.46
C GLU A 95 -24.31 8.30 15.16
N SER A 96 -23.38 8.29 16.12
CA SER A 96 -22.05 8.91 15.96
C SER A 96 -21.08 8.08 15.13
N LEU A 97 -21.32 6.77 14.95
CA LEU A 97 -20.45 5.90 14.19
C LEU A 97 -20.68 6.09 12.68
N GLN A 98 -19.70 6.68 12.00
CA GLN A 98 -19.79 6.99 10.58
C GLN A 98 -18.61 6.39 9.83
N VAL A 99 -18.88 5.71 8.74
CA VAL A 99 -17.85 5.28 7.78
C VAL A 99 -17.65 6.40 6.77
N ILE A 100 -16.53 7.10 6.89
CA ILE A 100 -16.20 8.26 6.04
C ILE A 100 -15.68 7.81 4.67
N MET A 101 -14.85 6.78 4.64
CA MET A 101 -14.32 6.21 3.39
C MET A 101 -13.99 4.72 3.57
N SER A 102 -14.04 4.01 2.46
CA SER A 102 -13.68 2.60 2.38
C SER A 102 -12.85 2.41 1.12
N ILE A 103 -11.50 2.44 1.28
CA ILE A 103 -10.57 2.48 0.15
C ILE A 103 -9.23 1.84 0.52
N LEU A 104 -8.61 1.16 -0.44
CA LEU A 104 -7.26 0.63 -0.29
C LEU A 104 -6.20 1.74 -0.24
N SER A 105 -5.04 1.41 0.31
CA SER A 105 -3.83 2.24 0.19
C SER A 105 -2.93 1.70 -0.93
N ASN A 106 -2.35 2.61 -1.71
CA ASN A 106 -1.29 2.28 -2.68
C ASN A 106 0.11 2.20 -2.02
N TYR A 107 0.22 2.55 -0.75
CA TYR A 107 1.45 2.34 0.01
C TYR A 107 1.50 0.89 0.53
N VAL A 108 2.30 0.06 -0.13
CA VAL A 108 2.42 -1.38 0.13
C VAL A 108 3.91 -1.75 0.39
N PRO A 109 4.48 -1.31 1.52
CA PRO A 109 5.92 -1.39 1.78
C PRO A 109 6.48 -2.82 1.84
N ASN A 110 5.62 -3.83 1.96
CA ASN A 110 6.01 -5.24 1.99
C ASN A 110 5.93 -5.92 0.60
N CYS A 111 5.35 -5.27 -0.40
CA CYS A 111 5.27 -5.78 -1.78
C CYS A 111 6.48 -5.28 -2.56
N LEU A 112 7.62 -5.97 -2.42
CA LEU A 112 8.88 -5.56 -3.02
C LEU A 112 9.25 -6.46 -4.19
N VAL A 113 9.69 -5.84 -5.29
CA VAL A 113 10.35 -6.50 -6.41
C VAL A 113 11.79 -5.99 -6.48
N ARG A 114 12.75 -6.91 -6.54
CA ARG A 114 14.16 -6.58 -6.70
C ARG A 114 14.67 -7.10 -8.04
N ALA A 115 15.23 -6.20 -8.85
CA ALA A 115 15.93 -6.54 -10.08
C ALA A 115 17.38 -6.05 -9.98
N GLU A 116 18.33 -6.91 -10.30
CA GLU A 116 19.75 -6.58 -10.26
C GLU A 116 20.42 -6.89 -11.59
N VAL A 117 21.26 -5.97 -12.03
CA VAL A 117 22.13 -6.14 -13.21
C VAL A 117 23.56 -5.84 -12.82
N SER A 118 24.49 -6.64 -13.26
CA SER A 118 25.91 -6.42 -13.05
C SER A 118 26.72 -6.66 -14.35
N CYS A 119 27.80 -5.91 -14.52
CA CYS A 119 28.76 -6.13 -15.60
C CYS A 119 30.17 -5.77 -15.12
N LYS A 120 31.18 -6.20 -15.85
CA LYS A 120 32.55 -5.73 -15.62
C LYS A 120 32.68 -4.30 -16.12
N VAL A 121 33.51 -3.49 -15.45
CA VAL A 121 33.74 -2.08 -15.87
C VAL A 121 34.24 -2.01 -17.33
N ALA A 122 35.05 -2.95 -17.75
CA ALA A 122 35.56 -3.03 -19.14
C ALA A 122 34.43 -3.20 -20.18
N ASP A 123 33.33 -3.86 -19.80
CA ASP A 123 32.21 -4.14 -20.69
C ASP A 123 31.32 -2.88 -20.93
N LEU A 124 31.56 -1.80 -20.18
CA LEU A 124 30.92 -0.49 -20.39
C LEU A 124 31.48 0.27 -21.60
N LYS A 125 32.53 -0.25 -22.24
CA LYS A 125 33.13 0.41 -23.41
C LYS A 125 32.18 0.38 -24.60
N THR A 126 31.88 1.57 -25.14
CA THR A 126 31.13 1.76 -26.37
C THR A 126 31.89 2.74 -27.29
N LYS A 127 31.26 3.12 -28.39
CA LYS A 127 31.81 4.19 -29.27
C LYS A 127 31.82 5.52 -28.55
N GLU A 128 30.87 5.76 -27.65
CA GLU A 128 30.69 7.00 -26.88
C GLU A 128 31.44 7.00 -25.55
N ILE A 129 31.77 5.79 -25.03
CA ILE A 129 32.47 5.60 -23.75
C ILE A 129 33.87 5.04 -24.03
N GLU A 130 34.81 5.92 -24.29
CA GLU A 130 36.20 5.52 -24.58
C GLU A 130 36.94 5.04 -23.32
N ASN A 131 36.67 5.67 -22.16
CA ASN A 131 37.25 5.34 -20.87
C ASN A 131 36.19 4.77 -19.88
N PRO A 132 35.97 3.47 -19.85
CA PRO A 132 34.98 2.83 -18.98
C PRO A 132 35.16 3.10 -17.49
N LEU A 133 36.42 3.18 -17.02
CA LEU A 133 36.71 3.43 -15.61
C LEU A 133 36.30 4.83 -15.18
N GLU A 134 36.63 5.82 -15.97
CA GLU A 134 36.24 7.21 -15.71
C GLU A 134 34.72 7.35 -15.76
N PHE A 135 34.06 6.73 -16.73
CA PHE A 135 32.60 6.69 -16.82
C PHE A 135 31.98 6.10 -15.56
N ALA A 136 32.45 4.93 -15.10
CA ALA A 136 31.94 4.27 -13.90
C ALA A 136 32.13 5.14 -12.65
N GLN A 137 33.27 5.83 -12.51
CA GLN A 137 33.54 6.73 -11.39
C GLN A 137 32.58 7.93 -11.38
N LYS A 138 32.37 8.57 -12.55
CA LYS A 138 31.43 9.68 -12.70
C LYS A 138 29.97 9.23 -12.45
N PHE A 139 29.60 8.04 -12.89
CA PHE A 139 28.28 7.47 -12.64
C PHE A 139 28.03 7.30 -11.13
N VAL A 140 28.95 6.68 -10.39
CA VAL A 140 28.86 6.53 -8.94
C VAL A 140 28.77 7.89 -8.25
N GLN A 141 29.57 8.86 -8.69
CA GLN A 141 29.54 10.20 -8.13
C GLN A 141 28.18 10.91 -8.37
N ALA A 142 27.58 10.72 -9.55
CA ALA A 142 26.25 11.27 -9.86
C ALA A 142 25.15 10.69 -8.96
N VAL A 143 25.21 9.41 -8.63
CA VAL A 143 24.31 8.76 -7.66
C VAL A 143 24.51 9.34 -6.27
N ARG A 144 25.76 9.45 -5.80
CA ARG A 144 26.07 10.03 -4.48
C ARG A 144 25.58 11.48 -4.34
N ILE A 145 25.65 12.27 -5.41
CA ILE A 145 25.09 13.63 -5.41
C ILE A 145 23.57 13.58 -5.21
N ALA A 146 22.86 12.62 -5.82
CA ALA A 146 21.43 12.46 -5.64
C ALA A 146 21.07 11.99 -4.21
N GLU A 147 21.97 11.30 -3.50
CA GLU A 147 21.77 10.89 -2.09
C GLU A 147 21.84 12.06 -1.10
N ILE A 148 22.52 13.15 -1.43
CA ILE A 148 22.79 14.27 -0.50
C ILE A 148 22.10 15.57 -0.90
N GLU A 149 21.55 15.66 -2.12
CA GLU A 149 20.98 16.89 -2.66
C GLU A 149 19.54 16.63 -3.12
N THR A 150 18.57 17.22 -2.41
CA THR A 150 17.13 16.97 -2.58
C THR A 150 16.63 17.30 -4.00
N TYR A 151 17.02 18.42 -4.60
CA TYR A 151 16.59 18.78 -5.96
C TYR A 151 17.08 17.77 -6.99
N ARG A 152 18.30 17.25 -6.77
CA ARG A 152 18.86 16.20 -7.63
C ARG A 152 18.19 14.86 -7.39
N ALA A 153 17.89 14.50 -6.14
CA ALA A 153 17.18 13.28 -5.77
C ALA A 153 15.82 13.18 -6.46
N VAL A 154 15.01 14.23 -6.39
CA VAL A 154 13.69 14.29 -7.04
C VAL A 154 13.79 14.05 -8.55
N THR A 155 14.76 14.69 -9.20
CA THR A 155 15.00 14.51 -10.64
C THR A 155 15.52 13.12 -10.99
N HIS A 156 16.35 12.54 -10.11
CA HIS A 156 16.87 11.19 -10.25
C HIS A 156 15.75 10.14 -10.15
N ASN A 157 14.91 10.25 -9.12
CA ASN A 157 13.76 9.36 -8.92
C ASN A 157 12.78 9.43 -10.10
N LYS A 158 12.47 10.61 -10.59
CA LYS A 158 11.66 10.80 -11.82
C LYS A 158 12.29 10.08 -13.02
N GLY A 159 13.61 10.14 -13.15
CA GLY A 159 14.33 9.45 -14.23
C GLY A 159 14.25 7.92 -14.12
N ILE A 160 14.35 7.37 -12.91
CA ILE A 160 14.17 5.92 -12.64
C ILE A 160 12.76 5.47 -13.03
N MET A 161 11.74 6.26 -12.73
CA MET A 161 10.35 5.95 -13.04
C MET A 161 10.08 5.78 -14.54
N ASN A 162 10.85 6.39 -15.42
CA ASN A 162 10.71 6.16 -16.87
C ASN A 162 10.83 4.68 -17.26
N GLY A 163 11.75 3.94 -16.61
CA GLY A 163 11.92 2.50 -16.84
C GLY A 163 10.86 1.67 -16.13
N VAL A 164 10.53 2.01 -14.89
CA VAL A 164 9.51 1.34 -14.10
C VAL A 164 8.14 1.44 -14.79
N ASP A 165 7.74 2.65 -15.17
CA ASP A 165 6.45 2.90 -15.82
C ASP A 165 6.32 2.21 -17.17
N ALA A 166 7.40 2.15 -17.94
CA ALA A 166 7.40 1.43 -19.21
C ALA A 166 7.05 -0.07 -19.02
N VAL A 167 7.59 -0.71 -18.00
CA VAL A 167 7.28 -2.12 -17.67
C VAL A 167 5.86 -2.25 -17.12
N VAL A 168 5.45 -1.36 -16.21
CA VAL A 168 4.12 -1.36 -15.58
C VAL A 168 3.03 -1.23 -16.66
N LEU A 169 3.19 -0.28 -17.58
CA LEU A 169 2.28 -0.08 -18.72
C LEU A 169 2.27 -1.27 -19.68
N ALA A 170 3.44 -1.80 -20.01
CA ALA A 170 3.56 -2.95 -20.91
C ALA A 170 2.90 -4.22 -20.34
N THR A 171 2.82 -4.33 -19.02
CA THR A 171 2.18 -5.44 -18.31
C THR A 171 0.72 -5.18 -17.92
N GLY A 172 0.15 -4.03 -18.32
CA GLY A 172 -1.27 -3.69 -18.11
C GLY A 172 -1.61 -3.34 -16.67
N ASN A 173 -0.64 -2.86 -15.88
CA ASN A 173 -0.83 -2.44 -14.49
C ASN A 173 -1.05 -0.92 -14.35
N ASP A 174 -1.49 -0.48 -13.17
CA ASP A 174 -1.75 0.93 -12.87
C ASP A 174 -0.43 1.65 -12.50
N PHE A 175 0.14 2.39 -13.44
CA PHE A 175 1.38 3.12 -13.24
C PHE A 175 1.26 4.22 -12.18
N ARG A 176 0.09 4.88 -12.04
CA ARG A 176 -0.11 5.94 -11.04
C ARG A 176 -0.06 5.40 -9.62
N ALA A 177 -0.63 4.21 -9.39
CA ALA A 177 -0.57 3.54 -8.10
C ALA A 177 0.87 3.14 -7.75
N ILE A 178 1.64 2.64 -8.74
CA ILE A 178 3.05 2.28 -8.57
C ILE A 178 3.91 3.52 -8.32
N GLU A 179 3.76 4.59 -9.09
CA GLU A 179 4.47 5.86 -8.86
C GLU A 179 4.25 6.37 -7.42
N ALA A 180 2.98 6.47 -6.99
CA ALA A 180 2.63 6.92 -5.64
C ALA A 180 3.29 6.05 -4.56
N GLY A 181 3.23 4.73 -4.69
CA GLY A 181 3.84 3.78 -3.75
C GLY A 181 5.36 3.86 -3.73
N VAL A 182 6.02 3.93 -4.88
CA VAL A 182 7.47 4.01 -5.01
C VAL A 182 8.02 5.33 -4.43
N HIS A 183 7.39 6.46 -4.74
CA HIS A 183 7.81 7.75 -4.18
C HIS A 183 7.61 7.81 -2.66
N ALA A 184 6.48 7.29 -2.15
CA ALA A 184 6.26 7.18 -0.71
C ALA A 184 7.30 6.27 -0.03
N PHE A 185 7.66 5.15 -0.66
CA PHE A 185 8.69 4.24 -0.16
C PHE A 185 10.07 4.88 -0.16
N ALA A 186 10.44 5.60 -1.22
CA ALA A 186 11.73 6.31 -1.31
C ALA A 186 11.86 7.40 -0.24
N ALA A 187 10.77 8.08 0.12
CA ALA A 187 10.75 9.16 1.10
C ALA A 187 10.41 8.73 2.55
N LYS A 188 10.26 7.42 2.82
CA LYS A 188 9.76 6.90 4.10
C LYS A 188 10.62 7.28 5.33
N ASP A 189 11.91 7.48 5.12
CA ASP A 189 12.87 7.82 6.18
C ASP A 189 13.14 9.33 6.27
N GLY A 190 12.33 10.16 5.61
CA GLY A 190 12.35 11.62 5.71
C GLY A 190 13.40 12.32 4.84
N MET A 191 13.86 11.66 3.80
CA MET A 191 14.76 12.25 2.79
C MET A 191 14.04 12.50 1.47
#